data_2113724c28ad4c85b93937533f36f40e
#
_entry.id   2113724c28ad4c85b93937533f36f40e
#
_cell.length_a   1.000
_cell.length_b   1.000
_cell.length_c   1.000
_cell.angle_alpha   90.00
_cell.angle_beta   90.00
_cell.angle_gamma   90.00
#
_symmetry.space_group_name_H-M   'P 1'
#
loop_
_entity.id
_entity.type
_entity.pdbx_description
1 polymer ?
#
loop_
_entity_poly.entity_id
_entity_poly.type
_entity_poly.pdbx_seq_one_letter_code
_entity_poly.pdbx_strand_id
1 'polypeptide(L)'
;EVHIINEDLEELPAGEIGEIVGRSSAMMRGYYKREDKTEELLWTRADGAVFYRTGDMGRLDSDGFLSVLDRRKDMIISGGFNIYAEDLEKALLSHDDITDAAVIAIPSRQWGETPLGLVVLKPGCTEDEAEILDWANGQLGKAQRLTAIEFRPELPRSTIGKVLKRELRAPYWP
;
A
#
# COMPACT_ATOMS: atom_id res chain seq x y z
N GLU A 1 21.04 4.88 7.72
CA GLU A 1 21.31 4.74 6.29
C GLU A 1 20.09 4.09 5.64
N VAL A 2 19.63 4.65 4.53
CA VAL A 2 18.42 4.20 3.81
C VAL A 2 18.73 4.17 2.31
N HIS A 3 18.27 3.12 1.63
CA HIS A 3 18.36 2.98 0.18
C HIS A 3 17.01 2.49 -0.38
N ILE A 4 16.87 2.55 -1.70
CA ILE A 4 15.70 2.04 -2.42
C ILE A 4 16.18 0.95 -3.37
N ILE A 5 15.47 -0.19 -3.41
CA ILE A 5 15.82 -1.32 -4.28
C ILE A 5 14.64 -1.74 -5.16
N ASN A 6 14.95 -2.30 -6.35
CA ASN A 6 13.96 -2.87 -7.25
C ASN A 6 13.61 -4.34 -6.87
N GLU A 7 12.78 -4.99 -7.69
CA GLU A 7 12.41 -6.39 -7.49
C GLU A 7 13.56 -7.37 -7.68
N ASP A 8 14.58 -7.00 -8.48
CA ASP A 8 15.79 -7.77 -8.71
C ASP A 8 16.84 -7.54 -7.61
N LEU A 9 16.49 -6.80 -6.55
CA LEU A 9 17.33 -6.44 -5.41
C LEU A 9 18.52 -5.52 -5.80
N GLU A 10 18.39 -4.78 -6.86
CA GLU A 10 19.38 -3.77 -7.28
C GLU A 10 19.02 -2.41 -6.69
N GLU A 11 20.04 -1.64 -6.29
CA GLU A 11 19.86 -0.29 -5.76
C GLU A 11 19.42 0.67 -6.86
N LEU A 12 18.37 1.46 -6.57
CA LEU A 12 17.80 2.42 -7.49
C LEU A 12 18.36 3.84 -7.27
N PRO A 13 18.49 4.63 -8.35
CA PRO A 13 18.91 6.02 -8.24
C PRO A 13 17.82 6.90 -7.56
N ALA A 14 18.23 8.08 -7.11
CA ALA A 14 17.33 9.05 -6.51
C ALA A 14 16.15 9.40 -7.45
N GLY A 15 14.95 9.48 -6.86
CA GLY A 15 13.70 9.77 -7.55
C GLY A 15 12.94 8.54 -8.02
N GLU A 16 13.56 7.38 -8.12
CA GLU A 16 12.88 6.14 -8.49
C GLU A 16 12.18 5.48 -7.29
N ILE A 17 11.09 4.76 -7.59
CA ILE A 17 10.25 4.10 -6.59
C ILE A 17 10.64 2.63 -6.49
N GLY A 18 10.86 2.15 -5.25
CA GLY A 18 11.17 0.76 -4.96
C GLY A 18 10.93 0.42 -3.49
N GLU A 19 11.39 -0.75 -3.07
CA GLU A 19 11.31 -1.16 -1.67
C GLU A 19 12.36 -0.42 -0.83
N ILE A 20 11.92 0.12 0.30
CA ILE A 20 12.80 0.82 1.25
C ILE A 20 13.61 -0.22 2.02
N VAL A 21 14.93 -0.06 2.03
CA VAL A 21 15.84 -0.83 2.88
C VAL A 21 16.57 0.10 3.83
N GLY A 22 16.74 -0.34 5.08
CA GLY A 22 17.32 0.49 6.11
C GLY A 22 18.38 -0.21 6.96
N ARG A 23 19.33 0.56 7.47
CA ARG A 23 20.37 0.11 8.39
C ARG A 23 20.62 1.15 9.47
N SER A 24 20.66 0.70 10.73
CA SER A 24 21.05 1.54 11.86
C SER A 24 21.68 0.71 12.98
N SER A 25 22.29 1.37 13.97
CA SER A 25 22.81 0.71 15.18
C SER A 25 21.70 0.12 16.07
N ALA A 26 20.44 0.53 15.87
CA ALA A 26 19.27 0.08 16.63
C ALA A 26 18.52 -1.07 15.92
N MET A 27 19.08 -1.64 14.84
CA MET A 27 18.45 -2.79 14.15
C MET A 27 18.33 -3.98 15.09
N MET A 28 17.20 -4.71 14.98
CA MET A 28 17.06 -6.00 15.65
C MET A 28 18.14 -6.97 15.14
N ARG A 29 18.47 -7.99 15.93
CA ARG A 29 19.40 -9.05 15.50
C ARG A 29 18.72 -10.09 14.61
N GLY A 30 17.40 -10.14 14.64
CA GLY A 30 16.57 -11.09 13.91
C GLY A 30 15.31 -11.48 14.69
N TYR A 31 14.46 -12.27 14.08
CA TYR A 31 13.29 -12.85 14.73
C TYR A 31 13.67 -14.01 15.63
N TYR A 32 13.16 -14.02 16.86
CA TYR A 32 13.44 -15.08 17.83
C TYR A 32 13.02 -16.47 17.31
N LYS A 33 13.99 -17.37 17.21
CA LYS A 33 13.82 -18.74 16.68
C LYS A 33 13.23 -18.84 15.27
N ARG A 34 13.42 -17.79 14.45
CA ARG A 34 12.95 -17.75 13.06
C ARG A 34 14.06 -17.20 12.16
N GLU A 35 15.12 -17.99 12.01
CA GLU A 35 16.25 -17.64 11.12
C GLU A 35 15.79 -17.49 9.68
N ASP A 36 14.90 -18.40 9.22
CA ASP A 36 14.24 -18.34 7.91
C ASP A 36 13.62 -16.96 7.63
N LYS A 37 12.87 -16.44 8.60
CA LYS A 37 12.23 -15.11 8.46
C LYS A 37 13.21 -13.95 8.60
N THR A 38 14.28 -14.16 9.30
CA THR A 38 15.34 -13.14 9.40
C THR A 38 16.07 -13.00 8.07
N GLU A 39 16.44 -14.13 7.44
CA GLU A 39 17.12 -14.16 6.16
C GLU A 39 16.28 -13.53 5.03
N GLU A 40 14.95 -13.78 5.00
CA GLU A 40 14.02 -13.17 4.04
C GLU A 40 14.02 -11.63 4.08
N LEU A 41 14.39 -11.04 5.23
CA LEU A 41 14.43 -9.60 5.40
C LEU A 41 15.77 -8.97 5.02
N LEU A 42 16.82 -9.75 4.82
CA LEU A 42 18.15 -9.17 4.59
C LEU A 42 18.33 -8.82 3.13
N TRP A 43 18.93 -7.67 2.90
CA TRP A 43 19.51 -7.27 1.63
C TRP A 43 20.97 -6.92 1.84
N THR A 44 21.83 -7.47 0.99
CA THR A 44 23.27 -7.20 1.06
C THR A 44 23.69 -6.39 -0.15
N ARG A 45 24.20 -5.19 0.10
CA ARG A 45 24.77 -4.32 -0.93
C ARG A 45 26.10 -4.88 -1.46
N ALA A 46 26.55 -4.44 -2.63
CA ALA A 46 27.74 -4.94 -3.31
C ALA A 46 29.05 -4.81 -2.49
N ASP A 47 29.11 -3.85 -1.54
CA ASP A 47 30.23 -3.66 -0.62
C ASP A 47 30.18 -4.58 0.62
N GLY A 48 29.18 -5.46 0.70
CA GLY A 48 28.98 -6.38 1.82
C GLY A 48 28.19 -5.78 2.99
N ALA A 49 27.72 -4.54 2.91
CA ALA A 49 26.87 -3.93 3.93
C ALA A 49 25.47 -4.56 3.92
N VAL A 50 24.98 -4.93 5.11
CA VAL A 50 23.68 -5.60 5.28
C VAL A 50 22.63 -4.62 5.76
N PHE A 51 21.46 -4.64 5.14
CA PHE A 51 20.30 -3.82 5.40
C PHE A 51 19.06 -4.70 5.65
N TYR A 52 18.07 -4.16 6.34
CA TYR A 52 16.75 -4.78 6.45
C TYR A 52 15.80 -4.22 5.40
N ARG A 53 15.09 -5.10 4.73
CA ARG A 53 13.94 -4.80 3.87
C ARG A 53 12.75 -4.48 4.74
N THR A 54 12.15 -3.31 4.55
CA THR A 54 11.04 -2.85 5.40
C THR A 54 9.69 -3.42 4.98
N GLY A 55 9.57 -3.82 3.72
CA GLY A 55 8.31 -4.17 3.07
C GLY A 55 7.45 -2.92 2.76
N ASP A 56 7.98 -1.73 2.93
CA ASP A 56 7.35 -0.47 2.56
C ASP A 56 7.96 0.02 1.23
N MET A 57 7.11 0.55 0.35
CA MET A 57 7.50 1.16 -0.93
C MET A 57 7.73 2.64 -0.73
N GLY A 58 8.74 3.19 -1.42
CA GLY A 58 9.04 4.61 -1.31
C GLY A 58 10.09 5.06 -2.31
N ARG A 59 10.51 6.30 -2.18
CA ARG A 59 11.59 6.89 -2.96
C ARG A 59 12.41 7.85 -2.11
N LEU A 60 13.69 7.97 -2.44
CA LEU A 60 14.56 9.03 -1.97
C LEU A 60 14.66 10.10 -3.06
N ASP A 61 14.47 11.37 -2.72
CA ASP A 61 14.75 12.45 -3.65
C ASP A 61 16.25 12.80 -3.71
N SER A 62 16.63 13.75 -4.58
CA SER A 62 18.01 14.19 -4.75
C SER A 62 18.60 14.86 -3.51
N ASP A 63 17.75 15.35 -2.60
CA ASP A 63 18.15 16.00 -1.36
C ASP A 63 18.21 15.01 -0.18
N GLY A 64 17.86 13.74 -0.43
CA GLY A 64 17.87 12.65 0.55
C GLY A 64 16.62 12.55 1.43
N PHE A 65 15.53 13.24 1.07
CA PHE A 65 14.25 13.06 1.76
C PHE A 65 13.55 11.78 1.32
N LEU A 66 13.13 10.98 2.29
CA LEU A 66 12.40 9.76 2.08
C LEU A 66 10.89 10.05 2.02
N SER A 67 10.26 9.68 0.90
CA SER A 67 8.80 9.60 0.76
C SER A 67 8.37 8.16 0.85
N VAL A 68 7.60 7.80 1.88
CA VAL A 68 6.95 6.49 2.00
C VAL A 68 5.62 6.55 1.27
N LEU A 69 5.33 5.57 0.41
CA LEU A 69 4.14 5.54 -0.44
C LEU A 69 3.08 4.55 0.07
N ASP A 70 3.47 3.29 0.28
CA ASP A 70 2.54 2.24 0.72
C ASP A 70 3.32 1.00 1.19
N ARG A 71 2.60 0.00 1.68
CA ARG A 71 3.14 -1.33 1.89
C ARG A 71 3.22 -2.11 0.58
N ARG A 72 4.36 -2.79 0.32
CA ARG A 72 4.52 -3.66 -0.85
C ARG A 72 3.38 -4.68 -1.00
N LYS A 73 2.95 -5.30 0.11
CA LYS A 73 1.85 -6.28 0.13
C LYS A 73 0.45 -5.68 -0.06
N ASP A 74 0.30 -4.37 0.08
CA ASP A 74 -0.97 -3.65 -0.07
C ASP A 74 -1.04 -2.89 -1.41
N MET A 75 0.07 -2.83 -2.15
CA MET A 75 0.13 -2.36 -3.53
C MET A 75 -0.70 -3.26 -4.44
N ILE A 76 -1.44 -2.67 -5.35
CA ILE A 76 -2.36 -3.34 -6.27
C ILE A 76 -1.72 -3.39 -7.65
N ILE A 77 -1.56 -4.58 -8.23
CA ILE A 77 -0.97 -4.75 -9.56
C ILE A 77 -2.08 -4.95 -10.57
N SER A 78 -2.52 -3.85 -11.18
CA SER A 78 -3.63 -3.85 -12.13
C SER A 78 -3.13 -3.61 -13.55
N GLY A 79 -3.27 -4.61 -14.44
CA GLY A 79 -2.86 -4.51 -15.83
C GLY A 79 -1.37 -4.14 -16.02
N GLY A 80 -0.50 -4.53 -15.09
CA GLY A 80 0.94 -4.20 -15.08
C GLY A 80 1.28 -2.85 -14.48
N PHE A 81 0.30 -2.10 -13.96
CA PHE A 81 0.53 -0.85 -13.24
C PHE A 81 0.53 -1.08 -11.73
N ASN A 82 1.50 -0.48 -11.05
CA ASN A 82 1.54 -0.44 -9.60
C ASN A 82 0.66 0.68 -9.09
N ILE A 83 -0.44 0.33 -8.41
CA ILE A 83 -1.39 1.26 -7.82
C ILE A 83 -1.20 1.23 -6.30
N TYR A 84 -0.95 2.40 -5.72
CA TYR A 84 -0.79 2.55 -4.29
C TYR A 84 -2.14 2.82 -3.66
N ALA A 85 -2.59 1.92 -2.78
CA ALA A 85 -3.89 2.02 -2.13
C ALA A 85 -4.05 3.32 -1.33
N GLU A 86 -2.95 3.81 -0.73
CA GLU A 86 -2.95 5.06 0.04
C GLU A 86 -3.35 6.28 -0.80
N ASP A 87 -2.97 6.35 -2.08
CA ASP A 87 -3.35 7.45 -2.96
C ASP A 87 -4.87 7.46 -3.22
N LEU A 88 -5.45 6.26 -3.41
CA LEU A 88 -6.88 6.12 -3.62
C LEU A 88 -7.67 6.39 -2.33
N GLU A 89 -7.14 5.95 -1.19
CA GLU A 89 -7.71 6.23 0.13
C GLU A 89 -7.72 7.74 0.43
N LYS A 90 -6.64 8.45 0.12
CA LYS A 90 -6.58 9.91 0.25
C LYS A 90 -7.62 10.60 -0.62
N ALA A 91 -7.80 10.13 -1.87
CA ALA A 91 -8.83 10.66 -2.75
C ALA A 91 -10.22 10.45 -2.14
N LEU A 92 -10.56 9.24 -1.70
CA LEU A 92 -11.83 8.93 -1.04
C LEU A 92 -12.05 9.78 0.21
N LEU A 93 -11.05 9.87 1.09
CA LEU A 93 -11.14 10.64 2.35
C LEU A 93 -11.22 12.16 2.14
N SER A 94 -10.98 12.66 0.92
CA SER A 94 -11.21 14.08 0.59
C SER A 94 -12.69 14.40 0.31
N HIS A 95 -13.56 13.38 0.22
CA HIS A 95 -15.01 13.57 0.09
C HIS A 95 -15.62 13.94 1.44
N ASP A 96 -16.48 14.98 1.43
CA ASP A 96 -17.06 15.52 2.66
C ASP A 96 -17.88 14.51 3.47
N ASP A 97 -18.55 13.56 2.83
CA ASP A 97 -19.42 12.59 3.46
C ASP A 97 -18.76 11.24 3.82
N ILE A 98 -17.47 11.09 3.53
CA ILE A 98 -16.71 9.89 3.91
C ILE A 98 -16.01 10.13 5.26
N THR A 99 -16.21 9.20 6.20
CA THR A 99 -15.54 9.24 7.52
C THR A 99 -14.36 8.31 7.61
N ASP A 100 -14.37 7.21 6.85
CA ASP A 100 -13.28 6.24 6.82
C ASP A 100 -13.27 5.52 5.47
N ALA A 101 -12.06 5.16 5.00
CA ALA A 101 -11.91 4.46 3.73
C ALA A 101 -10.71 3.52 3.77
N ALA A 102 -10.83 2.40 3.07
CA ALA A 102 -9.72 1.50 2.77
C ALA A 102 -9.83 1.01 1.34
N VAL A 103 -8.71 0.90 0.66
CA VAL A 103 -8.65 0.32 -0.68
C VAL A 103 -7.88 -0.99 -0.64
N ILE A 104 -8.45 -2.01 -1.27
CA ILE A 104 -7.88 -3.36 -1.33
C ILE A 104 -7.82 -3.87 -2.77
N ALA A 105 -6.87 -4.76 -3.04
CA ALA A 105 -6.85 -5.53 -4.26
C ALA A 105 -7.91 -6.62 -4.23
N ILE A 106 -8.69 -6.75 -5.32
CA ILE A 106 -9.56 -7.89 -5.56
C ILE A 106 -9.21 -8.55 -6.89
N PRO A 107 -9.50 -9.86 -7.09
CA PRO A 107 -9.21 -10.54 -8.34
C PRO A 107 -9.94 -9.93 -9.54
N SER A 108 -9.26 -9.77 -10.65
CA SER A 108 -9.83 -9.34 -11.93
C SER A 108 -9.41 -10.29 -13.05
N ARG A 109 -10.38 -10.81 -13.82
CA ARG A 109 -10.08 -11.66 -14.99
C ARG A 109 -9.31 -10.92 -16.08
N GLN A 110 -9.53 -9.61 -16.18
CA GLN A 110 -8.93 -8.78 -17.24
C GLN A 110 -7.56 -8.23 -16.83
N TRP A 111 -7.39 -7.85 -15.56
CA TRP A 111 -6.24 -7.07 -15.09
C TRP A 111 -5.35 -7.79 -14.08
N GLY A 112 -5.68 -9.05 -13.72
CA GLY A 112 -5.08 -9.77 -12.60
C GLY A 112 -5.69 -9.32 -11.27
N GLU A 113 -5.42 -8.08 -10.92
CA GLU A 113 -6.01 -7.39 -9.77
C GLU A 113 -6.69 -6.09 -10.18
N THR A 114 -7.58 -5.60 -9.31
CA THR A 114 -8.22 -4.29 -9.47
C THR A 114 -8.55 -3.69 -8.11
N PRO A 115 -8.53 -2.34 -7.96
CA PRO A 115 -8.81 -1.71 -6.69
C PRO A 115 -10.31 -1.65 -6.39
N LEU A 116 -10.68 -2.08 -5.17
CA LEU A 116 -12.00 -1.93 -4.55
C LEU A 116 -11.92 -0.95 -3.39
N GLY A 117 -12.76 0.08 -3.41
CA GLY A 117 -12.92 1.01 -2.29
C GLY A 117 -13.95 0.50 -1.28
N LEU A 118 -13.55 0.41 -0.02
CA LEU A 118 -14.43 0.10 1.13
C LEU A 118 -14.60 1.38 1.93
N VAL A 119 -15.83 1.88 2.03
CA VAL A 119 -16.11 3.25 2.49
C VAL A 119 -17.10 3.23 3.65
N VAL A 120 -16.83 4.06 4.65
CA VAL A 120 -17.77 4.37 5.74
C VAL A 120 -18.27 5.79 5.56
N LEU A 121 -19.58 5.94 5.41
CA LEU A 121 -20.22 7.24 5.23
C LEU A 121 -20.59 7.89 6.56
N LYS A 122 -20.76 9.21 6.56
CA LYS A 122 -21.36 9.95 7.66
C LYS A 122 -22.83 9.53 7.85
N PRO A 123 -23.34 9.52 9.09
CA PRO A 123 -24.75 9.29 9.34
C PRO A 123 -25.64 10.29 8.59
N GLY A 124 -26.63 9.77 7.87
CA GLY A 124 -27.59 10.58 7.12
C GLY A 124 -27.18 10.93 5.70
N CYS A 125 -26.02 10.48 5.23
CA CYS A 125 -25.66 10.55 3.82
C CYS A 125 -26.63 9.71 2.98
N THR A 126 -27.00 10.23 1.79
CA THR A 126 -27.95 9.60 0.85
C THR A 126 -27.30 9.20 -0.47
N GLU A 127 -26.02 9.48 -0.65
CA GLU A 127 -25.28 9.08 -1.85
C GLU A 127 -25.18 7.56 -1.96
N ASP A 128 -25.21 7.07 -3.18
CA ASP A 128 -25.02 5.65 -3.47
C ASP A 128 -23.56 5.33 -3.86
N GLU A 129 -23.27 4.05 -4.01
CA GLU A 129 -21.92 3.56 -4.32
C GLU A 129 -21.43 4.03 -5.70
N ALA A 130 -22.35 4.24 -6.66
CA ALA A 130 -22.02 4.70 -8.01
C ALA A 130 -21.67 6.19 -8.02
N GLU A 131 -22.36 7.00 -7.24
CA GLU A 131 -22.08 8.44 -7.10
C GLU A 131 -20.69 8.66 -6.48
N ILE A 132 -20.38 7.95 -5.39
CA ILE A 132 -19.07 7.99 -4.75
C ILE A 132 -17.96 7.47 -5.71
N LEU A 133 -18.24 6.39 -6.46
CA LEU A 133 -17.30 5.85 -7.44
C LEU A 133 -16.96 6.85 -8.54
N ASP A 134 -17.97 7.47 -9.13
CA ASP A 134 -17.81 8.44 -10.20
C ASP A 134 -17.06 9.68 -9.71
N TRP A 135 -17.42 10.18 -8.51
CA TRP A 135 -16.73 11.29 -7.90
C TRP A 135 -15.25 10.98 -7.65
N ALA A 136 -14.94 9.85 -7.00
CA ALA A 136 -13.57 9.44 -6.69
C ALA A 136 -12.73 9.24 -7.97
N ASN A 137 -13.30 8.58 -8.98
CA ASN A 137 -12.64 8.36 -10.27
C ASN A 137 -12.42 9.65 -11.07
N GLY A 138 -13.19 10.70 -10.78
CA GLY A 138 -12.97 12.06 -11.28
C GLY A 138 -11.70 12.73 -10.73
N GLN A 139 -11.27 12.34 -9.53
CA GLN A 139 -10.05 12.85 -8.87
C GLN A 139 -8.79 12.04 -9.23
N LEU A 140 -8.96 10.83 -9.77
CA LEU A 140 -7.89 9.87 -10.00
C LEU A 140 -7.43 9.83 -11.46
N GLY A 141 -6.15 9.51 -11.66
CA GLY A 141 -5.61 9.22 -12.99
C GLY A 141 -6.23 7.95 -13.61
N LYS A 142 -6.26 7.86 -14.93
CA LYS A 142 -6.90 6.74 -15.65
C LYS A 142 -6.41 5.35 -15.23
N ALA A 143 -5.13 5.23 -14.88
CA ALA A 143 -4.52 3.97 -14.44
C ALA A 143 -4.82 3.62 -12.98
N GLN A 144 -5.30 4.58 -12.17
CA GLN A 144 -5.54 4.43 -10.74
C GLN A 144 -7.03 4.33 -10.38
N ARG A 145 -7.90 4.06 -11.36
CA ARG A 145 -9.35 4.07 -11.13
C ARG A 145 -9.80 2.92 -10.24
N LEU A 146 -10.65 3.24 -9.29
CA LEU A 146 -11.45 2.26 -8.55
C LEU A 146 -12.41 1.54 -9.49
N THR A 147 -12.57 0.23 -9.30
CA THR A 147 -13.53 -0.57 -10.08
C THR A 147 -14.91 -0.54 -9.45
N ALA A 148 -14.98 -0.49 -8.14
CA ALA A 148 -16.23 -0.44 -7.39
C ALA A 148 -16.00 0.21 -6.01
N ILE A 149 -17.11 0.61 -5.40
CA ILE A 149 -17.20 1.01 -4.00
C ILE A 149 -18.14 0.02 -3.30
N GLU A 150 -17.85 -0.32 -2.06
CA GLU A 150 -18.75 -1.02 -1.16
C GLU A 150 -18.86 -0.26 0.17
N PHE A 151 -20.06 0.00 0.63
CA PHE A 151 -20.27 0.63 1.92
C PHE A 151 -20.11 -0.37 3.06
N ARG A 152 -19.46 0.09 4.11
CA ARG A 152 -19.25 -0.65 5.35
C ARG A 152 -19.75 0.17 6.55
N PRO A 153 -20.33 -0.47 7.58
CA PRO A 153 -20.67 0.22 8.82
C PRO A 153 -19.41 0.67 9.58
N GLU A 154 -18.35 -0.09 9.49
CA GLU A 154 -17.03 0.18 10.09
C GLU A 154 -15.94 -0.62 9.36
N LEU A 155 -14.67 -0.22 9.52
CA LEU A 155 -13.51 -0.96 9.06
C LEU A 155 -12.82 -1.67 10.23
N PRO A 156 -12.42 -2.96 10.08
CA PRO A 156 -11.74 -3.70 11.14
C PRO A 156 -10.37 -3.06 11.42
N ARG A 157 -10.06 -2.86 12.70
CA ARG A 157 -8.82 -2.23 13.14
C ARG A 157 -8.07 -3.06 14.17
N SER A 158 -6.77 -2.97 14.13
CA SER A 158 -5.90 -3.52 15.18
C SER A 158 -6.04 -2.72 16.48
N THR A 159 -5.49 -3.26 17.57
CA THR A 159 -5.45 -2.59 18.89
C THR A 159 -4.75 -1.22 18.87
N ILE A 160 -3.92 -0.97 17.87
CA ILE A 160 -3.23 0.31 17.66
C ILE A 160 -3.89 1.18 16.58
N GLY A 161 -5.14 0.86 16.20
CA GLY A 161 -5.95 1.66 15.29
C GLY A 161 -5.68 1.48 13.79
N LYS A 162 -4.75 0.60 13.36
CA LYS A 162 -4.49 0.36 11.93
C LYS A 162 -5.57 -0.51 11.30
N VAL A 163 -6.06 -0.13 10.11
CA VAL A 163 -7.00 -0.94 9.33
C VAL A 163 -6.39 -2.30 8.99
N LEU A 164 -7.14 -3.36 9.20
CA LEU A 164 -6.72 -4.74 8.94
C LEU A 164 -7.07 -5.16 7.51
N LYS A 165 -6.34 -4.61 6.51
CA LYS A 165 -6.60 -4.87 5.08
C LYS A 165 -6.61 -6.37 4.73
N ARG A 166 -5.84 -7.20 5.47
CA ARG A 166 -5.87 -8.65 5.28
C ARG A 166 -7.26 -9.25 5.55
N GLU A 167 -7.96 -8.78 6.58
CA GLU A 167 -9.32 -9.25 6.89
C GLU A 167 -10.31 -8.76 5.86
N LEU A 168 -10.15 -7.52 5.38
CA LEU A 168 -10.99 -6.95 4.32
C LEU A 168 -10.83 -7.71 3.00
N ARG A 169 -9.64 -8.18 2.67
CA ARG A 169 -9.36 -8.95 1.45
C ARG A 169 -9.85 -10.40 1.49
N ALA A 170 -9.89 -11.03 2.66
CA ALA A 170 -10.16 -12.45 2.81
C ALA A 170 -11.43 -12.95 2.10
N PRO A 171 -12.57 -12.21 2.06
CA PRO A 171 -13.77 -12.64 1.34
C PRO A 171 -13.64 -12.71 -0.19
N TYR A 172 -12.67 -12.01 -0.78
CA TYR A 172 -12.51 -11.87 -2.24
C TYR A 172 -11.45 -12.82 -2.81
N TRP A 173 -10.57 -13.32 -1.97
CA TRP A 173 -9.50 -14.24 -2.36
C TRP A 173 -9.80 -15.64 -1.83
N PRO A 174 -9.95 -16.64 -2.72
CA PRO A 174 -10.25 -18.03 -2.36
C PRO A 174 -9.11 -18.73 -1.58
#